data_c4953b2b461b5d78f42533383e446f35
#
_entry.id   c4953b2b461b5d78f42533383e446f35
#
_cell.length_a   1.000
_cell.length_b   1.000
_cell.length_c   1.000
_cell.angle_alpha   90.00
_cell.angle_beta   90.00
_cell.angle_gamma   90.00
#
_symmetry.space_group_name_H-M   'P 1'
#
loop_
_entity.id
_entity.type
_entity.pdbx_description
1 polymer ?
#
loop_
_entity_poly.entity_id
_entity_poly.type
_entity_poly.pdbx_seq_one_letter_code
_entity_poly.pdbx_strand_id
1 'polypeptide(L)'
;LLESSILVVGAGGLGSPAILYLAAAGVGRLGIIDFDKVSISNLQRQVIHSNGAVGEAKVDSAAKRVAGLNPDVEVMGINQRLTSDNAIDIIREFDVVVDGTDNFETRYLIGDACEALGKPWVFGSIHRFDGQVSSFNYGNGPNYRDLFPEPPPPELAPNCAEAGVLGVLPGIVG
;
A
#
# COMPACT_ATOMS: atom_id res chain seq x y z
N LEU A 1 -12.56 -12.70 8.17
CA LEU A 1 -11.28 -12.00 8.23
C LEU A 1 -10.11 -12.94 8.59
N LEU A 2 -10.28 -13.85 9.57
CA LEU A 2 -9.19 -14.78 9.99
C LEU A 2 -8.65 -15.67 8.86
N GLU A 3 -9.44 -15.97 7.86
CA GLU A 3 -9.04 -16.78 6.70
C GLU A 3 -8.62 -15.92 5.50
N SER A 4 -8.71 -14.60 5.62
CA SER A 4 -8.40 -13.68 4.52
C SER A 4 -6.92 -13.31 4.52
N SER A 5 -6.37 -13.15 3.32
CA SER A 5 -5.02 -12.69 3.06
C SER A 5 -5.04 -11.38 2.27
N ILE A 6 -4.34 -10.36 2.76
CA ILE A 6 -4.31 -9.04 2.14
C ILE A 6 -2.86 -8.63 1.90
N LEU A 7 -2.56 -8.19 0.66
CA LEU A 7 -1.29 -7.58 0.32
C LEU A 7 -1.42 -6.06 0.39
N VAL A 8 -0.61 -5.42 1.21
CA VAL A 8 -0.45 -3.96 1.23
C VAL A 8 0.82 -3.60 0.48
N VAL A 9 0.67 -2.88 -0.64
CA VAL A 9 1.80 -2.40 -1.44
C VAL A 9 2.17 -1.00 -0.95
N GLY A 10 3.31 -0.90 -0.27
CA GLY A 10 3.81 0.31 0.36
C GLY A 10 3.46 0.40 1.86
N ALA A 11 4.49 0.52 2.70
CA ALA A 11 4.38 0.79 4.14
C ALA A 11 4.64 2.28 4.44
N GLY A 12 4.15 3.15 3.55
CA GLY A 12 4.27 4.60 3.61
C GLY A 12 3.13 5.27 4.38
N GLY A 13 2.76 6.48 3.94
CA GLY A 13 1.71 7.27 4.59
C GLY A 13 0.33 6.60 4.54
N LEU A 14 -0.09 6.12 3.36
CA LEU A 14 -1.35 5.41 3.15
C LEU A 14 -1.32 3.99 3.74
N GLY A 15 -0.22 3.25 3.50
CA GLY A 15 -0.08 1.89 4.01
C GLY A 15 -0.01 1.82 5.54
N SER A 16 0.51 2.84 6.22
CA SER A 16 0.62 2.87 7.68
C SER A 16 -0.71 2.64 8.40
N PRO A 17 -1.74 3.48 8.21
CA PRO A 17 -3.04 3.27 8.85
C PRO A 17 -3.74 2.01 8.34
N ALA A 18 -3.68 1.73 7.04
CA ALA A 18 -4.27 0.53 6.46
C ALA A 18 -3.75 -0.75 7.14
N ILE A 19 -2.43 -0.92 7.25
CA ILE A 19 -1.80 -2.07 7.93
C ILE A 19 -2.24 -2.16 9.40
N LEU A 20 -2.24 -1.03 10.12
CA LEU A 20 -2.60 -1.01 11.54
C LEU A 20 -4.06 -1.42 11.76
N TYR A 21 -5.00 -0.88 10.97
CA TYR A 21 -6.42 -1.20 11.12
C TYR A 21 -6.76 -2.60 10.62
N LEU A 22 -6.14 -3.10 9.56
CA LEU A 22 -6.31 -4.48 9.11
C LEU A 22 -5.79 -5.48 10.17
N ALA A 23 -4.64 -5.19 10.78
CA ALA A 23 -4.12 -6.00 11.87
C ALA A 23 -5.03 -5.96 13.12
N ALA A 24 -5.50 -4.77 13.51
CA ALA A 24 -6.43 -4.62 14.63
C ALA A 24 -7.78 -5.32 14.38
N ALA A 25 -8.26 -5.34 13.13
CA ALA A 25 -9.46 -6.05 12.72
C ALA A 25 -9.31 -7.58 12.69
N GLY A 26 -8.09 -8.11 12.79
CA GLY A 26 -7.83 -9.54 12.84
C GLY A 26 -7.84 -10.22 11.45
N VAL A 27 -7.29 -9.55 10.43
CA VAL A 27 -7.00 -10.21 9.13
C VAL A 27 -5.97 -11.31 9.38
N GLY A 28 -6.23 -12.52 8.89
CA GLY A 28 -5.38 -13.69 9.20
C GLY A 28 -3.96 -13.57 8.68
N ARG A 29 -3.77 -13.03 7.44
CA ARG A 29 -2.45 -12.88 6.82
C ARG A 29 -2.30 -11.51 6.15
N LEU A 30 -1.24 -10.79 6.50
CA LEU A 30 -0.85 -9.51 5.90
C LEU A 30 0.48 -9.64 5.18
N GLY A 31 0.46 -9.52 3.84
CA GLY A 31 1.66 -9.24 3.06
C GLY A 31 1.95 -7.75 3.08
N ILE A 32 3.19 -7.37 3.32
CA ILE A 32 3.64 -5.98 3.27
C ILE A 32 4.84 -5.92 2.34
N ILE A 33 4.69 -5.25 1.20
CA ILE A 33 5.80 -5.05 0.26
C ILE A 33 6.24 -3.60 0.24
N ASP A 34 7.49 -3.36 0.54
CA ASP A 34 8.17 -2.05 0.48
C ASP A 34 9.67 -2.29 0.43
N PHE A 35 10.43 -1.51 -0.34
CA PHE A 35 11.89 -1.65 -0.49
C PHE A 35 12.67 -0.58 0.26
N ASP A 36 11.98 0.40 0.83
CA ASP A 36 12.58 1.54 1.50
C ASP A 36 13.00 1.25 2.95
N LYS A 37 13.81 2.17 3.46
CA LYS A 37 14.12 2.26 4.89
C LYS A 37 13.34 3.39 5.56
N VAL A 38 13.10 3.24 6.85
CA VAL A 38 12.49 4.28 7.68
C VAL A 38 13.41 5.50 7.74
N SER A 39 12.85 6.67 7.44
CA SER A 39 13.54 7.96 7.49
C SER A 39 12.81 8.94 8.41
N ILE A 40 13.56 9.79 9.10
CA ILE A 40 13.01 10.84 10.00
C ILE A 40 12.00 11.72 9.26
N SER A 41 12.29 12.10 8.01
CA SER A 41 11.41 12.95 7.19
C SER A 41 10.05 12.30 6.87
N ASN A 42 9.93 10.99 7.03
CA ASN A 42 8.70 10.25 6.76
C ASN A 42 7.78 10.14 7.99
N LEU A 43 8.32 10.25 9.21
CA LEU A 43 7.60 9.97 10.45
C LEU A 43 6.39 10.89 10.67
N GLN A 44 6.38 12.07 10.08
CA GLN A 44 5.25 13.01 10.18
C GLN A 44 3.93 12.49 9.57
N ARG A 45 3.99 11.41 8.75
CA ARG A 45 2.81 10.80 8.12
C ARG A 45 2.83 9.26 8.09
N GLN A 46 3.97 8.63 8.32
CA GLN A 46 4.13 7.15 8.31
C GLN A 46 4.05 6.62 9.75
N VAL A 47 2.85 6.68 10.32
CA VAL A 47 2.58 6.46 11.76
C VAL A 47 2.80 5.02 12.25
N ILE A 48 2.99 4.07 11.36
CA ILE A 48 3.36 2.70 11.72
C ILE A 48 4.80 2.60 12.23
N HIS A 49 5.66 3.51 11.79
CA HIS A 49 7.07 3.54 12.15
C HIS A 49 7.32 4.42 13.38
N SER A 50 8.45 4.19 14.03
CA SER A 50 8.90 4.97 15.18
C SER A 50 10.29 5.57 14.96
N ASN A 51 10.65 6.55 15.78
CA ASN A 51 12.00 7.13 15.72
C ASN A 51 13.11 6.09 15.97
N GLY A 52 12.85 5.10 16.82
CA GLY A 52 13.80 4.02 17.09
C GLY A 52 14.03 3.06 15.92
N ALA A 53 13.14 3.08 14.91
CA ALA A 53 13.24 2.25 13.72
C ALA A 53 13.94 2.95 12.53
N VAL A 54 14.44 4.19 12.72
CA VAL A 54 15.14 4.92 11.64
C VAL A 54 16.34 4.13 11.14
N GLY A 55 16.38 3.89 9.82
CA GLY A 55 17.40 3.08 9.15
C GLY A 55 17.03 1.60 8.97
N GLU A 56 16.03 1.09 9.67
CA GLU A 56 15.49 -0.27 9.43
C GLU A 56 14.71 -0.34 8.12
N ALA A 57 14.55 -1.53 7.54
CA ALA A 57 13.62 -1.74 6.44
C ALA A 57 12.18 -1.45 6.91
N LYS A 58 11.38 -0.77 6.08
CA LYS A 58 10.00 -0.43 6.44
C LYS A 58 9.15 -1.67 6.71
N VAL A 59 9.35 -2.74 5.96
CA VAL A 59 8.63 -4.01 6.16
C VAL A 59 8.93 -4.63 7.52
N ASP A 60 10.17 -4.59 7.99
CA ASP A 60 10.56 -5.14 9.30
C ASP A 60 9.99 -4.30 10.44
N SER A 61 10.06 -2.97 10.31
CA SER A 61 9.47 -2.02 11.26
C SER A 61 7.95 -2.21 11.35
N ALA A 62 7.26 -2.37 10.21
CA ALA A 62 5.83 -2.62 10.16
C ALA A 62 5.45 -3.97 10.79
N ALA A 63 6.19 -5.04 10.48
CA ALA A 63 5.95 -6.37 11.06
C ALA A 63 6.08 -6.36 12.59
N LYS A 64 7.10 -5.71 13.14
CA LYS A 64 7.26 -5.53 14.60
C LYS A 64 6.07 -4.78 15.21
N ARG A 65 5.57 -3.76 14.52
CA ARG A 65 4.44 -2.96 14.99
C ARG A 65 3.14 -3.78 14.99
N VAL A 66 2.90 -4.56 13.94
CA VAL A 66 1.74 -5.48 13.85
C VAL A 66 1.82 -6.54 14.95
N ALA A 67 2.96 -7.18 15.14
CA ALA A 67 3.13 -8.19 16.20
C ALA A 67 2.87 -7.64 17.62
N GLY A 68 3.20 -6.36 17.85
CA GLY A 68 2.89 -5.67 19.11
C GLY A 68 1.43 -5.24 19.25
N LEU A 69 0.67 -5.17 18.15
CA LEU A 69 -0.75 -4.81 18.15
C LEU A 69 -1.64 -6.05 18.20
N ASN A 70 -1.38 -7.02 17.36
CA ASN A 70 -2.12 -8.27 17.26
C ASN A 70 -1.18 -9.42 16.86
N PRO A 71 -0.71 -10.23 17.81
CA PRO A 71 0.24 -11.32 17.55
C PRO A 71 -0.37 -12.49 16.76
N ASP A 72 -1.68 -12.56 16.61
CA ASP A 72 -2.36 -13.64 15.88
C ASP A 72 -2.34 -13.42 14.36
N VAL A 73 -1.95 -12.23 13.89
CA VAL A 73 -1.83 -11.90 12.47
C VAL A 73 -0.50 -12.42 11.92
N GLU A 74 -0.56 -13.28 10.92
CA GLU A 74 0.62 -13.70 10.15
C GLU A 74 1.10 -12.55 9.27
N VAL A 75 2.34 -12.07 9.47
CA VAL A 75 2.93 -11.00 8.65
C VAL A 75 4.01 -11.55 7.74
N MET A 76 3.84 -11.33 6.43
CA MET A 76 4.86 -11.58 5.41
C MET A 76 5.48 -10.25 4.96
N GLY A 77 6.65 -9.91 5.45
CA GLY A 77 7.44 -8.76 5.00
C GLY A 77 8.22 -9.08 3.72
N ILE A 78 7.97 -8.34 2.64
CA ILE A 78 8.61 -8.49 1.33
C ILE A 78 9.46 -7.25 1.05
N ASN A 79 10.75 -7.32 1.41
CA ASN A 79 11.68 -6.19 1.23
C ASN A 79 12.19 -6.12 -0.21
N GLN A 80 11.30 -5.80 -1.14
CA GLN A 80 11.57 -5.71 -2.58
C GLN A 80 10.70 -4.62 -3.21
N ARG A 81 11.13 -4.11 -4.37
CA ARG A 81 10.28 -3.33 -5.26
C ARG A 81 9.31 -4.26 -5.99
N LEU A 82 8.04 -3.85 -6.09
CA LEU A 82 7.11 -4.50 -7.01
C LEU A 82 7.49 -4.11 -8.44
N THR A 83 7.68 -5.11 -9.30
CA THR A 83 8.09 -4.95 -10.70
C THR A 83 7.25 -5.85 -11.61
N SER A 84 7.32 -5.63 -12.93
CA SER A 84 6.67 -6.51 -13.92
C SER A 84 7.07 -7.98 -13.78
N ASP A 85 8.28 -8.25 -13.31
CA ASP A 85 8.81 -9.61 -13.21
C ASP A 85 8.27 -10.38 -12.00
N ASN A 86 7.84 -9.67 -10.93
CA ASN A 86 7.42 -10.32 -9.68
C ASN A 86 5.97 -10.05 -9.28
N ALA A 87 5.28 -9.07 -9.88
CA ALA A 87 3.96 -8.63 -9.46
C ALA A 87 2.91 -9.76 -9.50
N ILE A 88 2.87 -10.51 -10.59
CA ILE A 88 1.91 -11.61 -10.77
C ILE A 88 2.11 -12.69 -9.70
N ASP A 89 3.35 -13.08 -9.43
CA ASP A 89 3.65 -14.16 -8.48
C ASP A 89 3.35 -13.72 -7.05
N ILE A 90 3.70 -12.48 -6.68
CA ILE A 90 3.42 -11.95 -5.35
C ILE A 90 1.91 -11.76 -5.13
N ILE A 91 1.22 -11.07 -6.06
CA ILE A 91 -0.21 -10.76 -5.91
C ILE A 91 -1.07 -12.01 -5.89
N ARG A 92 -0.69 -13.05 -6.63
CA ARG A 92 -1.43 -14.33 -6.68
C ARG A 92 -1.64 -14.95 -5.29
N GLU A 93 -0.71 -14.77 -4.37
CA GLU A 93 -0.73 -15.35 -3.03
C GLU A 93 -1.76 -14.71 -2.07
N PHE A 94 -2.42 -13.64 -2.49
CA PHE A 94 -3.33 -12.87 -1.65
C PHE A 94 -4.74 -12.76 -2.26
N ASP A 95 -5.75 -12.58 -1.41
CA ASP A 95 -7.15 -12.45 -1.83
C ASP A 95 -7.47 -11.03 -2.31
N VAL A 96 -6.89 -10.02 -1.68
CA VAL A 96 -7.12 -8.60 -1.93
C VAL A 96 -5.80 -7.84 -1.93
N VAL A 97 -5.68 -6.84 -2.78
CA VAL A 97 -4.55 -5.89 -2.80
C VAL A 97 -5.00 -4.52 -2.29
N VAL A 98 -4.20 -3.90 -1.44
CA VAL A 98 -4.36 -2.52 -0.98
C VAL A 98 -3.17 -1.70 -1.46
N ASP A 99 -3.45 -0.63 -2.20
CA ASP A 99 -2.44 0.26 -2.76
C ASP A 99 -2.13 1.41 -1.81
N GLY A 100 -0.96 1.37 -1.19
CA GLY A 100 -0.38 2.45 -0.39
C GLY A 100 0.72 3.22 -1.10
N THR A 101 0.82 3.12 -2.44
CA THR A 101 1.90 3.74 -3.23
C THR A 101 1.63 5.20 -3.57
N ASP A 102 2.68 5.91 -3.93
CA ASP A 102 2.61 7.34 -4.30
C ASP A 102 3.09 7.62 -5.74
N ASN A 103 3.17 6.57 -6.58
CA ASN A 103 3.62 6.73 -7.96
C ASN A 103 2.73 5.97 -8.95
N PHE A 104 2.57 6.55 -10.13
CA PHE A 104 1.69 6.01 -11.18
C PHE A 104 2.21 4.69 -11.77
N GLU A 105 3.51 4.53 -11.94
CA GLU A 105 4.10 3.31 -12.50
C GLU A 105 3.66 2.06 -11.71
N THR A 106 3.82 2.10 -10.39
CA THR A 106 3.41 0.99 -9.52
C THR A 106 1.90 0.81 -9.51
N ARG A 107 1.10 1.89 -9.58
CA ARG A 107 -0.37 1.79 -9.65
C ARG A 107 -0.85 1.05 -10.89
N TYR A 108 -0.36 1.43 -12.07
CA TYR A 108 -0.71 0.75 -13.31
C TYR A 108 -0.29 -0.72 -13.26
N LEU A 109 0.90 -1.00 -12.73
CA LEU A 109 1.38 -2.37 -12.54
C LEU A 109 0.47 -3.19 -11.63
N ILE A 110 0.04 -2.63 -10.47
CA ILE A 110 -0.92 -3.29 -9.57
C ILE A 110 -2.24 -3.53 -10.30
N GLY A 111 -2.78 -2.51 -10.97
CA GLY A 111 -4.05 -2.61 -11.69
C GLY A 111 -4.04 -3.69 -12.75
N ASP A 112 -3.02 -3.70 -13.61
CA ASP A 112 -2.84 -4.68 -14.69
C ASP A 112 -2.66 -6.11 -14.13
N ALA A 113 -1.88 -6.28 -13.06
CA ALA A 113 -1.67 -7.58 -12.43
C ALA A 113 -2.95 -8.08 -11.72
N CYS A 114 -3.67 -7.20 -11.02
CA CYS A 114 -4.94 -7.55 -10.37
C CYS A 114 -6.01 -7.93 -11.39
N GLU A 115 -6.11 -7.22 -12.53
CA GLU A 115 -7.01 -7.56 -13.62
C GLU A 115 -6.69 -8.94 -14.20
N ALA A 116 -5.42 -9.20 -14.53
CA ALA A 116 -4.98 -10.47 -15.06
C ALA A 116 -5.26 -11.67 -14.13
N LEU A 117 -5.24 -11.45 -12.81
CA LEU A 117 -5.48 -12.46 -11.78
C LEU A 117 -6.93 -12.50 -11.28
N GLY A 118 -7.80 -11.57 -11.73
CA GLY A 118 -9.16 -11.42 -11.21
C GLY A 118 -9.21 -11.08 -9.72
N LYS A 119 -8.22 -10.33 -9.20
CA LYS A 119 -8.12 -9.96 -7.79
C LYS A 119 -8.72 -8.58 -7.53
N PRO A 120 -9.53 -8.41 -6.48
CA PRO A 120 -9.98 -7.10 -6.03
C PRO A 120 -8.79 -6.22 -5.61
N TRP A 121 -8.87 -4.96 -5.95
CA TRP A 121 -7.86 -3.96 -5.60
C TRP A 121 -8.51 -2.73 -4.97
N VAL A 122 -8.04 -2.36 -3.79
CA VAL A 122 -8.42 -1.12 -3.10
C VAL A 122 -7.35 -0.08 -3.36
N PHE A 123 -7.74 0.97 -4.06
CA PHE A 123 -6.90 2.08 -4.47
C PHE A 123 -7.02 3.24 -3.50
N GLY A 124 -5.90 3.79 -3.06
CA GLY A 124 -5.79 5.04 -2.32
C GLY A 124 -4.82 6.01 -2.99
N SER A 125 -5.17 7.28 -3.04
CA SER A 125 -4.29 8.33 -3.56
C SER A 125 -4.47 9.62 -2.77
N ILE A 126 -3.38 10.35 -2.59
CA ILE A 126 -3.39 11.67 -1.97
C ILE A 126 -2.54 12.62 -2.81
N HIS A 127 -3.01 13.85 -2.93
CA HIS A 127 -2.27 14.92 -3.56
C HIS A 127 -2.60 16.26 -2.86
N ARG A 128 -1.59 16.88 -2.25
CA ARG A 128 -1.75 18.13 -1.48
C ARG A 128 -2.83 18.02 -0.39
N PHE A 129 -4.06 18.46 -0.67
CA PHE A 129 -5.22 18.47 0.24
C PHE A 129 -6.33 17.53 -0.23
N ASP A 130 -6.17 16.86 -1.37
CA ASP A 130 -7.16 15.98 -1.96
C ASP A 130 -6.81 14.51 -1.71
N GLY A 131 -7.82 13.71 -1.40
CA GLY A 131 -7.73 12.28 -1.26
C GLY A 131 -8.73 11.56 -2.14
N GLN A 132 -8.35 10.42 -2.68
CA GLN A 132 -9.21 9.55 -3.49
C GLN A 132 -9.12 8.12 -2.96
N VAL A 133 -10.26 7.46 -2.90
CA VAL A 133 -10.37 6.03 -2.59
C VAL A 133 -11.33 5.38 -3.57
N SER A 134 -10.98 4.22 -4.08
CA SER A 134 -11.85 3.41 -4.93
C SER A 134 -11.53 1.93 -4.77
N SER A 135 -12.42 1.07 -5.25
CA SER A 135 -12.16 -0.35 -5.43
C SER A 135 -12.32 -0.73 -6.89
N PHE A 136 -11.39 -1.54 -7.39
CA PHE A 136 -11.36 -2.03 -8.77
C PHE A 136 -11.40 -3.55 -8.80
N ASN A 137 -11.80 -4.12 -9.93
CA ASN A 137 -11.88 -5.57 -10.18
C ASN A 137 -12.74 -6.34 -9.15
N TYR A 138 -13.66 -5.68 -8.43
CA TYR A 138 -14.56 -6.34 -7.51
C TYR A 138 -15.81 -6.81 -8.27
N GLY A 139 -16.03 -8.14 -8.30
CA GLY A 139 -17.09 -8.74 -9.11
C GLY A 139 -16.91 -8.41 -10.60
N ASN A 140 -17.95 -7.82 -11.22
CA ASN A 140 -17.91 -7.34 -12.61
C ASN A 140 -17.67 -5.81 -12.67
N GLY A 141 -17.10 -5.23 -11.63
CA GLY A 141 -16.79 -3.80 -11.55
C GLY A 141 -15.64 -3.38 -12.49
N PRO A 142 -15.46 -2.07 -12.66
CA PRO A 142 -14.45 -1.52 -13.55
C PRO A 142 -13.02 -1.87 -13.08
N ASN A 143 -12.10 -1.88 -14.03
CA ASN A 143 -10.66 -1.87 -13.76
C ASN A 143 -10.13 -0.42 -13.71
N TYR A 144 -8.85 -0.27 -13.37
CA TYR A 144 -8.24 1.06 -13.23
C TYR A 144 -8.16 1.81 -14.57
N ARG A 145 -7.90 1.11 -15.67
CA ARG A 145 -7.79 1.70 -17.01
C ARG A 145 -9.13 2.14 -17.59
N ASP A 146 -10.25 1.63 -17.07
CA ASP A 146 -11.58 2.16 -17.43
C ASP A 146 -11.76 3.61 -16.96
N LEU A 147 -11.13 3.98 -15.84
CA LEU A 147 -11.19 5.34 -15.30
C LEU A 147 -10.00 6.19 -15.73
N PHE A 148 -8.81 5.58 -15.79
CA PHE A 148 -7.55 6.22 -16.15
C PHE A 148 -6.85 5.43 -17.27
N PRO A 149 -7.25 5.59 -18.55
CA PRO A 149 -6.76 4.77 -19.66
C PRO A 149 -5.24 4.83 -19.84
N GLU A 150 -4.64 6.00 -19.60
CA GLU A 150 -3.22 6.25 -19.80
C GLU A 150 -2.62 6.99 -18.59
N PRO A 151 -1.36 6.69 -18.23
CA PRO A 151 -0.70 7.45 -17.18
C PRO A 151 -0.54 8.93 -17.58
N PRO A 152 -0.67 9.85 -16.62
CA PRO A 152 -0.45 11.26 -16.90
C PRO A 152 1.00 11.50 -17.34
N PRO A 153 1.25 12.53 -18.16
CA PRO A 153 2.60 12.94 -18.48
C PRO A 153 3.43 13.19 -17.21
N PRO A 154 4.73 12.86 -17.19
CA PRO A 154 5.57 12.98 -15.99
C PRO A 154 5.54 14.39 -15.35
N GLU A 155 5.39 15.43 -16.16
CA GLU A 155 5.34 16.83 -15.72
C GLU A 155 4.08 17.14 -14.90
N LEU A 156 3.01 16.36 -15.08
CA LEU A 156 1.74 16.50 -14.37
C LEU A 156 1.58 15.52 -13.20
N ALA A 157 2.61 14.73 -12.93
CA ALA A 157 2.62 13.65 -11.95
C ALA A 157 3.70 13.82 -10.85
N PRO A 158 3.80 14.99 -10.18
CA PRO A 158 4.78 15.17 -9.11
C PRO A 158 4.50 14.18 -7.97
N ASN A 159 5.55 13.61 -7.41
CA ASN A 159 5.43 12.74 -6.25
C ASN A 159 5.08 13.53 -4.97
N CYS A 160 4.71 12.81 -3.89
CA CYS A 160 4.33 13.42 -2.62
C CYS A 160 5.43 14.29 -1.98
N ALA A 161 6.70 14.02 -2.26
CA ALA A 161 7.81 14.81 -1.72
C ALA A 161 7.93 16.16 -2.42
N GLU A 162 7.62 16.20 -3.70
CA GLU A 162 7.68 17.43 -4.52
C GLU A 162 6.42 18.29 -4.36
N ALA A 163 5.26 17.67 -4.33
CA ALA A 163 3.97 18.37 -4.23
C ALA A 163 3.64 18.84 -2.80
N GLY A 164 4.24 18.21 -1.79
CA GLY A 164 3.82 18.35 -0.40
C GLY A 164 2.52 17.58 -0.11
N VAL A 165 2.36 17.15 1.13
CA VAL A 165 1.16 16.42 1.59
C VAL A 165 0.81 16.89 2.99
N LEU A 166 -0.47 17.18 3.23
CA LEU A 166 -0.99 17.37 4.58
C LEU A 166 -0.87 16.05 5.36
N GLY A 167 -0.03 16.04 6.42
CA GLY A 167 0.37 14.79 7.09
C GLY A 167 -0.76 13.96 7.68
N VAL A 168 -1.90 14.55 8.01
CA VAL A 168 -3.10 13.85 8.51
C VAL A 168 -3.90 13.17 7.40
N LEU A 169 -3.80 13.65 6.16
CA LEU A 169 -4.61 13.15 5.04
C LEU A 169 -4.37 11.67 4.74
N PRO A 170 -3.12 11.15 4.74
CA PRO A 170 -2.89 9.71 4.63
C PRO A 170 -3.59 8.88 5.70
N GLY A 171 -3.75 9.42 6.91
CA GLY A 171 -4.45 8.77 8.00
C GLY A 171 -5.97 8.69 7.82
N ILE A 172 -6.53 9.54 6.95
CA ILE A 172 -7.97 9.55 6.63
C ILE A 172 -8.26 8.63 5.44
N VAL A 173 -7.37 8.62 4.44
CA VAL A 173 -7.53 7.88 3.18
C VAL A 173 -7.13 6.41 3.34
N GLY A 174 -6.03 6.13 4.04
CA GLY A 174 -5.56 4.77 4.32
C GLY A 174 -6.23 4.15 5.51
#